data_86eb9c85e14828ac671d96e2d2dcc80b
#
_entry.id   86eb9c85e14828ac671d96e2d2dcc80b
#
_cell.length_a   1.000
_cell.length_b   1.000
_cell.length_c   1.000
_cell.angle_alpha   90.00
_cell.angle_beta   90.00
_cell.angle_gamma   90.00
#
_symmetry.space_group_name_H-M   'P 1'
#
loop_
_entity.id
_entity.type
_entity.pdbx_description
1 polymer ?
#
loop_
_entity_poly.entity_id
_entity_poly.type
_entity_poly.pdbx_seq_one_letter_code
_entity_poly.pdbx_strand_id
1 'polypeptide(L)'
;MENKVQAVKELLQNSFGGCIVEHQCTNTSEVCKFKVSCDDTNIHHLHLSREVMQDNDSAALLRIIDNSDVIEYMKNPTAEAKGILITTDGLQAIE
;
A
#
# COMPACT_ATOMS: atom_id res chain seq x y z
N MET A 1 12.04 -10.36 -1.33
CA MET A 1 11.30 -9.19 -0.78
C MET A 1 11.30 -8.01 -1.75
N GLU A 2 12.43 -7.69 -2.39
CA GLU A 2 12.50 -6.57 -3.34
C GLU A 2 11.54 -6.69 -4.51
N ASN A 3 11.37 -7.89 -5.08
CA ASN A 3 10.45 -8.07 -6.20
C ASN A 3 9.00 -7.78 -5.82
N LYS A 4 8.62 -8.12 -4.59
CA LYS A 4 7.28 -7.85 -4.10
C LYS A 4 7.06 -6.36 -3.86
N VAL A 5 8.05 -5.70 -3.27
CA VAL A 5 8.00 -4.25 -3.04
C VAL A 5 7.90 -3.52 -4.38
N GLN A 6 8.69 -3.91 -5.36
CA GLN A 6 8.68 -3.27 -6.67
C GLN A 6 7.33 -3.47 -7.38
N ALA A 7 6.76 -4.68 -7.28
CA ALA A 7 5.46 -4.97 -7.90
C ALA A 7 4.35 -4.08 -7.31
N VAL A 8 4.31 -3.94 -5.99
CA VAL A 8 3.33 -3.08 -5.33
C VAL A 8 3.55 -1.62 -5.71
N LYS A 9 4.81 -1.19 -5.73
CA LYS A 9 5.15 0.18 -6.10
C LYS A 9 4.70 0.50 -7.52
N GLU A 10 4.91 -0.40 -8.47
CA GLU A 10 4.48 -0.22 -9.85
C GLU A 10 2.96 -0.14 -9.96
N LEU A 11 2.25 -0.98 -9.22
CA LEU A 11 0.79 -0.94 -9.20
C LEU A 11 0.30 0.44 -8.71
N LEU A 12 0.90 0.94 -7.64
CA LEU A 12 0.54 2.24 -7.10
C LEU A 12 0.87 3.37 -8.09
N GLN A 13 2.03 3.30 -8.74
CA GLN A 13 2.41 4.30 -9.74
C GLN A 13 1.45 4.31 -10.93
N ASN A 14 0.99 3.14 -11.36
CA ASN A 14 0.02 3.03 -12.45
C ASN A 14 -1.37 3.50 -12.04
N SER A 15 -1.72 3.33 -10.77
CA SER A 15 -3.03 3.73 -10.24
C SER A 15 -3.10 5.21 -9.91
N PHE A 16 -1.98 5.81 -9.55
CA PHE A 16 -1.86 7.21 -9.19
C PHE A 16 -0.91 7.93 -10.15
N GLY A 17 -1.34 8.07 -11.39
CA GLY A 17 -0.54 8.73 -12.43
C GLY A 17 -0.20 10.16 -12.03
N GLY A 18 1.06 10.56 -12.22
CA GLY A 18 1.54 11.88 -11.86
C GLY A 18 1.94 12.05 -10.41
N CYS A 19 1.77 11.02 -9.58
CA CYS A 19 2.16 11.05 -8.17
C CYS A 19 3.51 10.36 -7.99
N ILE A 20 4.17 10.65 -6.87
CA ILE A 20 5.43 10.03 -6.49
C ILE A 20 5.15 8.93 -5.48
N VAL A 21 5.62 7.72 -5.77
CA VAL A 21 5.48 6.57 -4.86
C VAL A 21 6.83 6.28 -4.23
N GLU A 22 6.87 6.33 -2.91
CA GLU A 22 8.06 5.99 -2.14
C GLU A 22 7.74 4.78 -1.26
N HIS A 23 8.76 4.02 -0.87
CA HIS A 23 8.56 2.90 0.02
C HIS A 23 9.62 2.89 1.12
N GLN A 24 9.25 2.31 2.25
CA GLN A 24 10.15 2.05 3.37
C GLN A 24 9.85 0.65 3.88
N CYS A 25 10.70 -0.29 3.49
CA CYS A 25 10.51 -1.70 3.81
C CYS A 25 11.88 -2.35 3.95
N THR A 26 12.16 -2.92 5.12
CA THR A 26 13.39 -3.66 5.37
C THR A 26 13.06 -5.08 5.82
N ASN A 27 14.05 -5.94 5.85
CA ASN A 27 13.84 -7.33 6.29
C ASN A 27 13.44 -7.43 7.76
N THR A 28 13.68 -6.38 8.54
CA THR A 28 13.35 -6.33 9.96
C THR A 28 12.09 -5.50 10.26
N SER A 29 11.50 -4.86 9.24
CA SER A 29 10.29 -4.05 9.42
C SER A 29 9.09 -4.94 9.69
N GLU A 30 8.29 -4.58 10.68
CA GLU A 30 7.01 -5.24 10.95
C GLU A 30 5.96 -4.89 9.90
N VAL A 31 6.12 -3.74 9.27
CA VAL A 31 5.19 -3.22 8.27
C VAL A 31 5.99 -2.68 7.10
N CYS A 32 5.57 -3.03 5.89
CA CYS A 32 6.12 -2.45 4.68
C CYS A 32 5.27 -1.24 4.31
N LYS A 33 5.87 -0.06 4.28
CA LYS A 33 5.15 1.20 4.11
C LYS A 33 5.34 1.74 2.71
N PHE A 34 4.23 2.13 2.08
CA PHE A 34 4.23 2.80 0.78
C PHE A 34 3.56 4.16 0.93
N LYS A 35 4.19 5.19 0.41
CA LYS A 35 3.67 6.56 0.47
C LYS A 35 3.47 7.07 -0.94
N VAL A 36 2.26 7.51 -1.25
CA VAL A 36 1.92 8.09 -2.53
C VAL A 36 1.68 9.58 -2.33
N SER A 37 2.53 10.41 -2.92
CA SER A 37 2.47 11.88 -2.78
C SER A 37 2.05 12.47 -4.11
N CYS A 38 0.85 13.03 -4.17
CA CYS A 38 0.32 13.65 -5.39
C CYS A 38 0.53 15.16 -5.38
N ASP A 39 0.42 15.78 -4.20
CA ASP A 39 0.79 17.18 -3.97
C ASP A 39 1.03 17.36 -2.47
N ASP A 40 1.19 18.62 -2.02
CA ASP A 40 1.50 18.89 -0.61
C ASP A 40 0.38 18.49 0.35
N THR A 41 -0.85 18.36 -0.14
CA THR A 41 -2.01 18.03 0.71
C THR A 41 -2.56 16.64 0.45
N ASN A 42 -2.29 16.05 -0.73
CA ASN A 42 -2.83 14.76 -1.12
C ASN A 42 -1.75 13.67 -0.99
N ILE A 43 -1.60 13.18 0.22
CA ILE A 43 -0.64 12.13 0.55
C ILE A 43 -1.41 10.92 1.05
N HIS A 44 -1.14 9.77 0.44
CA HIS A 44 -1.82 8.52 0.78
C HIS A 44 -0.80 7.52 1.32
N HIS A 45 -1.20 6.71 2.28
CA HIS A 45 -0.35 5.70 2.87
C HIS A 45 -0.97 4.31 2.70
N LEU A 46 -0.16 3.37 2.25
CA LEU A 46 -0.52 1.96 2.21
C LEU A 46 0.52 1.19 3.01
N HIS A 47 0.09 0.50 4.04
CA HIS A 47 0.95 -0.34 4.86
C HIS A 47 0.55 -1.80 4.67
N LEU A 48 1.54 -2.67 4.47
CA LEU A 48 1.33 -4.11 4.39
C LEU A 48 2.09 -4.76 5.53
N SER A 49 1.41 -5.61 6.30
CA SER A 49 2.07 -6.32 7.39
C SER A 49 3.13 -7.27 6.84
N ARG A 50 4.13 -7.60 7.66
CA ARG A 50 5.19 -8.50 7.26
C ARG A 50 4.64 -9.88 6.88
N GLU A 51 3.67 -10.38 7.62
CA GLU A 51 3.04 -11.67 7.33
C GLU A 51 2.39 -11.67 5.96
N VAL A 52 1.66 -10.61 5.62
CA VAL A 52 1.05 -10.48 4.28
C VAL A 52 2.13 -10.48 3.19
N MET A 53 3.22 -9.77 3.42
CA MET A 53 4.32 -9.72 2.46
C MET A 53 5.02 -11.07 2.31
N GLN A 54 5.21 -11.80 3.40
CA GLN A 54 5.90 -13.08 3.38
C GLN A 54 5.04 -14.23 2.86
N ASP A 55 3.76 -14.23 3.20
CA ASP A 55 2.85 -15.34 2.90
C ASP A 55 2.30 -15.31 1.48
N ASN A 56 2.51 -14.22 0.76
CA ASN A 56 1.98 -14.04 -0.59
C ASN A 56 3.10 -13.71 -1.58
N ASP A 57 3.02 -14.27 -2.78
CA ASP A 57 3.94 -13.86 -3.85
C ASP A 57 3.46 -12.54 -4.47
N SER A 58 4.23 -12.02 -5.44
CA SER A 58 3.91 -10.73 -6.07
C SER A 58 2.53 -10.73 -6.70
N ALA A 59 2.15 -11.78 -7.41
CA ALA A 59 0.85 -11.88 -8.07
C ALA A 59 -0.29 -11.89 -7.05
N ALA A 60 -0.11 -12.62 -5.94
CA ALA A 60 -1.12 -12.69 -4.88
C ALA A 60 -1.27 -11.34 -4.19
N LEU A 61 -0.17 -10.62 -3.93
CA LEU A 61 -0.21 -9.30 -3.32
C LEU A 61 -0.97 -8.31 -4.20
N LEU A 62 -0.69 -8.30 -5.50
CA LEU A 62 -1.40 -7.40 -6.42
C LEU A 62 -2.88 -7.73 -6.47
N ARG A 63 -3.24 -9.00 -6.40
CA ARG A 63 -4.63 -9.44 -6.38
C ARG A 63 -5.34 -9.00 -5.11
N ILE A 64 -4.67 -9.11 -3.96
CA ILE A 64 -5.22 -8.65 -2.67
C ILE A 64 -5.52 -7.15 -2.73
N ILE A 65 -4.57 -6.37 -3.20
CA ILE A 65 -4.72 -4.92 -3.29
C ILE A 65 -5.85 -4.55 -4.27
N ASP A 66 -5.90 -5.22 -5.41
CA ASP A 66 -6.89 -4.94 -6.44
C ASP A 66 -8.31 -5.33 -6.00
N ASN A 67 -8.46 -6.51 -5.39
CA ASN A 67 -9.77 -7.03 -4.99
C ASN A 67 -10.33 -6.38 -3.72
N SER A 68 -9.51 -5.70 -2.96
CA SER A 68 -9.92 -5.10 -1.68
C SER A 68 -10.39 -3.65 -1.80
N ASP A 69 -10.49 -3.12 -3.03
CA ASP A 69 -10.86 -1.73 -3.30
C ASP A 69 -9.96 -0.71 -2.59
N VAL A 70 -8.73 -1.13 -2.25
CA VAL A 70 -7.77 -0.30 -1.53
C VAL A 70 -7.44 0.97 -2.31
N ILE A 71 -7.24 0.82 -3.63
CA ILE A 71 -6.87 1.96 -4.48
C ILE A 71 -8.00 3.00 -4.49
N GLU A 72 -9.24 2.55 -4.61
CA GLU A 72 -10.38 3.48 -4.58
C GLU A 72 -10.52 4.14 -3.22
N TYR A 73 -10.32 3.40 -2.15
CA TYR A 73 -10.34 3.94 -0.81
C TYR A 73 -9.25 5.01 -0.63
N MET A 74 -8.05 4.75 -1.15
CA MET A 74 -6.95 5.71 -1.07
C MET A 74 -7.25 6.99 -1.87
N LYS A 75 -7.92 6.86 -3.01
CA LYS A 75 -8.29 8.02 -3.83
C LYS A 75 -9.39 8.86 -3.18
N ASN A 76 -10.26 8.24 -2.39
CA ASN A 76 -11.38 8.90 -1.72
C ASN A 76 -11.35 8.60 -0.22
N PRO A 77 -10.29 8.99 0.50
CA PRO A 77 -10.18 8.68 1.92
C PRO A 77 -11.25 9.41 2.72
N THR A 78 -11.71 8.80 3.80
CA THR A 78 -12.52 9.52 4.76
C THR A 78 -11.64 10.57 5.46
N ALA A 79 -12.27 11.62 5.97
CA ALA A 79 -11.53 12.73 6.58
C ALA A 79 -10.65 12.30 7.76
N GLU A 80 -10.96 11.15 8.37
CA GLU A 80 -10.27 10.67 9.57
C GLU A 80 -9.16 9.67 9.26
N ALA A 81 -9.17 9.05 8.08
CA ALA A 81 -8.20 8.02 7.74
C ALA A 81 -7.07 8.58 6.88
N LYS A 82 -5.83 8.33 7.27
CA LYS A 82 -4.64 8.76 6.52
C LYS A 82 -4.19 7.71 5.52
N GLY A 83 -4.66 6.48 5.64
CA GLY A 83 -4.26 5.40 4.76
C GLY A 83 -4.88 4.09 5.19
N ILE A 84 -4.36 3.00 4.64
CA ILE A 84 -4.85 1.65 4.91
C ILE A 84 -3.70 0.74 5.31
N LEU A 85 -3.94 -0.08 6.32
CA LEU A 85 -3.05 -1.18 6.70
C LEU A 85 -3.72 -2.49 6.29
N ILE A 86 -3.02 -3.31 5.53
CA ILE A 86 -3.46 -4.66 5.16
C ILE A 86 -2.74 -5.67 6.04
N THR A 87 -3.51 -6.47 6.76
CA THR A 87 -2.99 -7.55 7.60
C THR A 87 -3.60 -8.87 7.14
N THR A 88 -3.15 -9.98 7.73
CA THR A 88 -3.75 -11.30 7.49
C THR A 88 -5.20 -11.37 7.97
N ASP A 89 -5.60 -10.47 8.86
CA ASP A 89 -6.98 -10.38 9.37
C ASP A 89 -7.88 -9.46 8.53
N GLY A 90 -7.31 -8.74 7.57
CA GLY A 90 -8.07 -7.87 6.68
C GLY A 90 -7.53 -6.44 6.63
N LEU A 91 -8.40 -5.51 6.31
CA LEU A 91 -8.05 -4.10 6.14
C LEU A 91 -8.34 -3.30 7.41
N GLN A 92 -7.45 -2.38 7.72
CA GLN A 92 -7.64 -1.46 8.84
C GLN A 92 -7.31 -0.04 8.38
N ALA A 93 -8.09 0.93 8.82
CA ALA A 93 -7.79 2.33 8.53
C ALA A 93 -6.66 2.81 9.42
N ILE A 94 -5.75 3.60 8.84
CA ILE A 94 -4.66 4.26 9.58
C ILE A 94 -5.17 5.63 9.99
N GLU A 95 -5.19 5.88 11.27
CA GLU A 95 -5.63 7.16 11.83
C GLU A 95 -4.50 8.11 12.12
#